data_6cc3242a77bb030a364219db09838db3
#
_entry.id   6cc3242a77bb030a364219db09838db3
#
_cell.length_a   1.000
_cell.length_b   1.000
_cell.length_c   1.000
_cell.angle_alpha   90.00
_cell.angle_beta   90.00
_cell.angle_gamma   90.00
#
_symmetry.space_group_name_H-M   'P 1'
#
loop_
_entity.id
_entity.type
_entity.pdbx_description
1 polymer ?
#
loop_
_entity_poly.entity_id
_entity_poly.type
_entity_poly.pdbx_seq_one_letter_code
_entity_poly.pdbx_strand_id
1 'polypeptide(L)'
;MAPAELKELKVQLQELLDKGFIRPSVSPWGAPVLFVKNKDWSIHLCIDYRELNKVTIKNRYPLPRIDDLFDQLQGAIIFSKIDLRSGYHQLRIRDGDIPKTAFRSRYRHYEFIVMSFGLTNAPTVFMDLRNRAFKDFLDTFVIVFIDDILIYSKTEAEHEEHLHQVLETLRANKLYAKFSKCELWLKKVTFLRHVVFSAGVSVDPTKIEAVTSWPRPSTVSEIRVSWVWQVTTGGSWKASLA
;
A
#
# COMPACT_ATOMS: atom_id res chain seq x y z
N MET A 1 9.37 -22.00 -17.39
CA MET A 1 8.01 -21.44 -17.39
C MET A 1 7.05 -22.45 -17.98
N ALA A 2 5.99 -22.77 -17.26
CA ALA A 2 4.93 -23.65 -17.74
C ALA A 2 4.13 -22.96 -18.89
N PRO A 3 3.45 -23.71 -19.77
CA PRO A 3 2.66 -23.11 -20.87
C PRO A 3 1.61 -22.11 -20.40
N ALA A 4 0.97 -22.35 -19.26
CA ALA A 4 0.01 -21.43 -18.64
C ALA A 4 0.66 -20.12 -18.21
N GLU A 5 1.84 -20.17 -17.58
CA GLU A 5 2.62 -18.97 -17.20
C GLU A 5 3.04 -18.14 -18.41
N LEU A 6 3.36 -18.82 -19.54
CA LEU A 6 3.74 -18.12 -20.78
C LEU A 6 2.55 -17.40 -21.43
N LYS A 7 1.36 -17.98 -21.34
CA LYS A 7 0.14 -17.34 -21.83
C LYS A 7 -0.16 -16.10 -20.99
N GLU A 8 -0.10 -16.23 -19.68
CA GLU A 8 -0.34 -15.13 -18.74
C GLU A 8 0.71 -14.02 -18.89
N LEU A 9 1.99 -14.37 -19.06
CA LEU A 9 3.06 -13.42 -19.35
C LEU A 9 2.74 -12.53 -20.55
N LYS A 10 2.25 -13.13 -21.65
CA LYS A 10 1.91 -12.37 -22.86
C LYS A 10 0.78 -11.39 -22.61
N VAL A 11 -0.26 -11.81 -21.88
CA VAL A 11 -1.41 -10.98 -21.57
C VAL A 11 -0.98 -9.78 -20.71
N GLN A 12 -0.28 -10.04 -19.60
CA GLN A 12 0.14 -8.97 -18.68
C GLN A 12 1.19 -8.03 -19.30
N LEU A 13 2.12 -8.53 -20.11
CA LEU A 13 3.05 -7.67 -20.86
C LEU A 13 2.31 -6.78 -21.86
N GLN A 14 1.32 -7.31 -22.59
CA GLN A 14 0.53 -6.52 -23.54
C GLN A 14 -0.25 -5.43 -22.81
N GLU A 15 -0.87 -5.75 -21.66
CA GLU A 15 -1.56 -4.75 -20.85
C GLU A 15 -0.64 -3.62 -20.37
N LEU A 16 0.59 -3.94 -19.97
CA LEU A 16 1.56 -2.94 -19.54
C LEU A 16 2.03 -2.06 -20.71
N LEU A 17 2.18 -2.65 -21.90
CA LEU A 17 2.51 -1.92 -23.13
C LEU A 17 1.37 -1.00 -23.55
N ASP A 18 0.13 -1.49 -23.58
CA ASP A 18 -1.06 -0.73 -23.96
C ASP A 18 -1.33 0.44 -23.02
N LYS A 19 -1.04 0.27 -21.73
CA LYS A 19 -1.07 1.34 -20.72
C LYS A 19 0.12 2.31 -20.83
N GLY A 20 1.11 2.01 -21.66
CA GLY A 20 2.32 2.81 -21.78
C GLY A 20 3.18 2.83 -20.51
N PHE A 21 3.13 1.77 -19.69
CA PHE A 21 3.92 1.68 -18.47
C PHE A 21 5.31 1.12 -18.70
N ILE A 22 5.46 0.32 -19.76
CA ILE A 22 6.74 -0.27 -20.18
C ILE A 22 7.01 0.04 -21.65
N ARG A 23 8.28 -0.05 -22.04
CA ARG A 23 8.72 0.01 -23.43
C ARG A 23 9.82 -1.03 -23.69
N PRO A 24 10.09 -1.43 -24.97
CA PRO A 24 11.26 -2.23 -25.31
C PRO A 24 12.55 -1.58 -24.84
N SER A 25 13.49 -2.39 -24.34
CA SER A 25 14.75 -1.91 -23.78
C SER A 25 15.94 -2.51 -24.50
N VAL A 26 17.01 -1.70 -24.61
CA VAL A 26 18.36 -2.10 -25.01
C VAL A 26 19.34 -2.01 -23.85
N SER A 27 18.84 -1.83 -22.63
CA SER A 27 19.62 -1.73 -21.42
C SER A 27 20.51 -2.96 -21.20
N PRO A 28 21.74 -2.80 -20.72
CA PRO A 28 22.58 -3.93 -20.30
C PRO A 28 22.06 -4.62 -19.02
N TRP A 29 21.16 -3.96 -18.29
CA TRP A 29 20.52 -4.51 -17.09
C TRP A 29 19.36 -5.44 -17.48
N GLY A 30 19.00 -6.36 -16.60
CA GLY A 30 17.88 -7.24 -16.87
C GLY A 30 17.46 -8.06 -15.66
N ALA A 31 16.55 -7.52 -14.86
CA ALA A 31 15.96 -8.23 -13.74
C ALA A 31 15.15 -9.46 -14.21
N PRO A 32 15.19 -10.57 -13.49
CA PRO A 32 14.34 -11.73 -13.83
C PRO A 32 12.87 -11.47 -13.50
N VAL A 33 12.01 -12.18 -14.24
CA VAL A 33 10.56 -12.19 -14.04
C VAL A 33 10.18 -13.39 -13.18
N LEU A 34 9.33 -13.18 -12.21
CA LEU A 34 8.75 -14.19 -11.34
C LEU A 34 7.22 -14.15 -11.43
N PHE A 35 6.60 -15.30 -11.20
CA PHE A 35 5.15 -15.41 -11.08
C PHE A 35 4.77 -15.69 -9.64
N VAL A 36 3.84 -14.92 -9.11
CA VAL A 36 3.27 -15.10 -7.77
C VAL A 36 1.81 -15.46 -7.91
N LYS A 37 1.40 -16.54 -7.25
CA LYS A 37 -0.02 -16.92 -7.14
C LYS A 37 -0.66 -16.17 -5.99
N ASN A 38 -1.78 -15.52 -6.26
CA ASN A 38 -2.63 -14.94 -5.25
C ASN A 38 -3.50 -15.98 -4.56
N LYS A 39 -4.23 -15.55 -3.53
CA LYS A 39 -5.21 -16.38 -2.82
C LYS A 39 -6.38 -16.84 -3.71
N ASP A 40 -6.73 -16.05 -4.71
CA ASP A 40 -7.76 -16.34 -5.73
C ASP A 40 -7.24 -17.17 -6.93
N TRP A 41 -6.04 -17.74 -6.81
CA TRP A 41 -5.35 -18.51 -7.85
C TRP A 41 -4.93 -17.70 -9.10
N SER A 42 -5.18 -16.40 -9.14
CA SER A 42 -4.63 -15.55 -10.20
C SER A 42 -3.11 -15.48 -10.13
N ILE A 43 -2.48 -15.41 -11.31
CA ILE A 43 -1.02 -15.36 -11.42
C ILE A 43 -0.62 -13.92 -11.73
N HIS A 44 0.22 -13.34 -10.88
CA HIS A 44 0.75 -11.99 -11.11
C HIS A 44 2.22 -12.02 -11.51
N LEU A 45 2.53 -11.20 -12.52
CA LEU A 45 3.88 -10.91 -12.96
C LEU A 45 4.57 -9.99 -11.94
N CYS A 46 5.66 -10.47 -11.37
CA CYS A 46 6.53 -9.69 -10.49
C CYS A 46 7.93 -9.60 -11.11
N ILE A 47 8.57 -8.45 -10.94
CA ILE A 47 9.96 -8.27 -11.36
C ILE A 47 10.84 -8.36 -10.12
N ASP A 48 11.89 -9.16 -10.21
CA ASP A 48 12.82 -9.35 -9.10
C ASP A 48 13.91 -8.28 -9.09
N TYR A 49 13.65 -7.20 -8.38
CA TYR A 49 14.60 -6.10 -8.22
C TYR A 49 15.54 -6.26 -7.01
N ARG A 50 15.65 -7.44 -6.40
CA ARG A 50 16.50 -7.62 -5.21
C ARG A 50 17.95 -7.19 -5.43
N GLU A 51 18.53 -7.49 -6.61
CA GLU A 51 19.90 -7.09 -6.92
C GLU A 51 20.02 -5.57 -7.10
N LEU A 52 19.08 -4.92 -7.78
CA LEU A 52 19.03 -3.47 -7.88
C LEU A 52 18.84 -2.83 -6.50
N ASN A 53 17.98 -3.39 -5.68
CA ASN A 53 17.70 -2.89 -4.33
C ASN A 53 18.91 -2.97 -3.39
N LYS A 54 19.83 -3.95 -3.58
CA LYS A 54 21.06 -4.07 -2.80
C LYS A 54 22.01 -2.88 -3.00
N VAL A 55 22.08 -2.35 -4.22
CA VAL A 55 22.95 -1.22 -4.56
C VAL A 55 22.24 0.13 -4.48
N THR A 56 20.92 0.13 -4.28
CA THR A 56 20.13 1.34 -4.15
C THR A 56 20.25 1.91 -2.74
N ILE A 57 20.61 3.19 -2.63
CA ILE A 57 20.59 3.90 -1.34
C ILE A 57 19.15 4.00 -0.86
N LYS A 58 18.89 3.43 0.32
CA LYS A 58 17.53 3.43 0.91
C LYS A 58 17.19 4.81 1.45
N ASN A 59 16.09 5.34 0.98
CA ASN A 59 15.53 6.57 1.51
C ASN A 59 14.96 6.33 2.92
N ARG A 60 15.20 7.27 3.83
CA ARG A 60 14.72 7.26 5.22
C ARG A 60 13.63 8.31 5.41
N TYR A 61 12.58 8.24 4.60
CA TYR A 61 11.44 9.13 4.77
C TYR A 61 10.80 8.93 6.14
N PRO A 62 10.52 9.99 6.90
CA PRO A 62 9.91 9.86 8.20
C PRO A 62 8.49 9.33 8.06
N LEU A 63 8.23 8.19 8.70
CA LEU A 63 6.88 7.67 8.84
C LEU A 63 6.27 8.25 10.11
N PRO A 64 5.03 8.76 10.06
CA PRO A 64 4.34 9.18 11.26
C PRO A 64 4.10 7.97 12.20
N ARG A 65 4.10 8.21 13.50
CA ARG A 65 3.78 7.17 14.47
C ARG A 65 2.29 6.85 14.39
N ILE A 66 1.96 5.59 14.54
CA ILE A 66 0.56 5.14 14.45
C ILE A 66 -0.28 5.78 15.57
N ASP A 67 0.30 5.90 16.77
CA ASP A 67 -0.37 6.54 17.91
C ASP A 67 -0.71 8.01 17.63
N ASP A 68 0.24 8.77 17.06
CA ASP A 68 0.03 10.17 16.68
C ASP A 68 -1.10 10.33 15.65
N LEU A 69 -1.23 9.36 14.72
CA LEU A 69 -2.31 9.35 13.72
C LEU A 69 -3.68 9.08 14.36
N PHE A 70 -3.74 8.21 15.37
CA PHE A 70 -5.01 7.95 16.07
C PHE A 70 -5.41 9.12 16.97
N ASP A 71 -4.46 9.83 17.56
CA ASP A 71 -4.74 11.03 18.36
C ASP A 71 -5.41 12.13 17.52
N GLN A 72 -5.01 12.27 16.25
CA GLN A 72 -5.65 13.22 15.31
C GLN A 72 -7.12 12.90 15.04
N LEU A 73 -7.52 11.63 15.12
CA LEU A 73 -8.89 11.20 14.87
C LEU A 73 -9.85 11.44 16.04
N GLN A 74 -9.35 11.97 17.16
CA GLN A 74 -10.15 12.21 18.34
C GLN A 74 -11.30 13.19 18.08
N GLY A 75 -12.52 12.76 18.38
CA GLY A 75 -13.72 13.57 18.17
C GLY A 75 -14.28 13.55 16.75
N ALA A 76 -13.66 12.84 15.83
CA ALA A 76 -14.23 12.61 14.51
C ALA A 76 -15.37 11.58 14.56
N ILE A 77 -16.44 11.81 13.78
CA ILE A 77 -17.62 10.95 13.73
C ILE A 77 -17.91 10.41 12.33
N ILE A 78 -17.35 11.01 11.30
CA ILE A 78 -17.53 10.62 9.91
C ILE A 78 -16.16 10.48 9.25
N PHE A 79 -16.04 9.42 8.46
CA PHE A 79 -14.80 9.01 7.82
C PHE A 79 -15.02 8.68 6.35
N SER A 80 -14.06 9.02 5.51
CA SER A 80 -13.97 8.50 4.15
C SER A 80 -12.56 8.03 3.88
N LYS A 81 -12.43 6.86 3.28
CA LYS A 81 -11.16 6.26 2.92
C LYS A 81 -11.04 6.19 1.41
N ILE A 82 -9.97 6.73 0.87
CA ILE A 82 -9.66 6.70 -0.57
C ILE A 82 -8.41 5.86 -0.79
N ASP A 83 -8.56 4.81 -1.63
CA ASP A 83 -7.46 3.97 -2.14
C ASP A 83 -7.06 4.46 -3.53
N LEU A 84 -5.76 4.68 -3.78
CA LEU A 84 -5.28 5.15 -5.07
C LEU A 84 -5.05 4.00 -6.04
N ARG A 85 -5.57 4.14 -7.26
CA ARG A 85 -5.45 3.13 -8.33
C ARG A 85 -4.00 2.98 -8.76
N SER A 86 -3.45 1.75 -8.70
CA SER A 86 -2.10 1.44 -9.22
C SER A 86 -1.04 2.43 -8.75
N GLY A 87 -1.07 2.83 -7.48
CA GLY A 87 -0.39 3.97 -6.88
C GLY A 87 0.98 4.30 -7.46
N TYR A 88 1.91 3.33 -7.45
CA TYR A 88 3.26 3.56 -7.95
C TYR A 88 3.33 3.83 -9.46
N HIS A 89 2.48 3.23 -10.29
CA HIS A 89 2.45 3.46 -11.73
C HIS A 89 1.97 4.88 -12.13
N GLN A 90 1.49 5.67 -11.19
CA GLN A 90 1.15 7.08 -11.44
C GLN A 90 2.38 7.99 -11.45
N LEU A 91 3.53 7.50 -10.99
CA LEU A 91 4.78 8.24 -10.96
C LEU A 91 5.69 7.85 -12.11
N ARG A 92 6.19 8.84 -12.84
CA ARG A 92 7.20 8.63 -13.88
C ARG A 92 8.60 8.52 -13.26
N ILE A 93 9.39 7.62 -13.81
CA ILE A 93 10.80 7.48 -13.49
C ILE A 93 11.58 8.56 -14.24
N ARG A 94 12.66 9.06 -13.65
CA ARG A 94 13.59 9.97 -14.34
C ARG A 94 14.21 9.25 -15.51
N ASP A 95 14.38 9.94 -16.65
CA ASP A 95 14.85 9.33 -17.89
C ASP A 95 16.19 8.58 -17.73
N GLY A 96 17.12 9.12 -16.94
CA GLY A 96 18.41 8.47 -16.65
C GLY A 96 18.30 7.20 -15.77
N ASP A 97 17.19 6.99 -15.08
CA ASP A 97 16.95 5.83 -14.21
C ASP A 97 16.09 4.75 -14.88
N ILE A 98 15.38 5.09 -15.96
CA ILE A 98 14.54 4.15 -16.71
C ILE A 98 15.31 2.88 -17.10
N PRO A 99 16.53 2.93 -17.68
CA PRO A 99 17.26 1.74 -18.07
C PRO A 99 17.61 0.81 -16.90
N LYS A 100 17.68 1.32 -15.66
CA LYS A 100 17.96 0.51 -14.46
C LYS A 100 16.80 -0.40 -14.09
N THR A 101 15.58 -0.09 -14.54
CA THR A 101 14.38 -0.89 -14.29
C THR A 101 14.18 -2.01 -15.30
N ALA A 102 15.13 -2.18 -16.23
CA ALA A 102 15.02 -3.18 -17.27
C ALA A 102 14.85 -4.59 -16.70
N PHE A 103 13.97 -5.35 -17.34
CA PHE A 103 13.72 -6.74 -17.01
C PHE A 103 13.65 -7.60 -18.27
N ARG A 104 14.02 -8.86 -18.11
CA ARG A 104 14.07 -9.83 -19.21
C ARG A 104 12.89 -10.77 -19.15
N SER A 105 12.14 -10.80 -20.22
CA SER A 105 11.15 -11.84 -20.49
C SER A 105 11.76 -12.91 -21.42
N ARG A 106 11.02 -13.97 -21.68
CA ARG A 106 11.42 -14.99 -22.66
C ARG A 106 11.58 -14.42 -24.08
N TYR A 107 10.85 -13.34 -24.39
CA TYR A 107 10.73 -12.85 -25.75
C TYR A 107 11.57 -11.62 -26.02
N ARG A 108 11.65 -10.70 -25.05
CA ARG A 108 12.34 -9.39 -25.19
C ARG A 108 12.71 -8.84 -23.83
N HIS A 109 13.58 -7.82 -23.85
CA HIS A 109 13.81 -6.94 -22.72
C HIS A 109 12.84 -5.76 -22.76
N TYR A 110 12.34 -5.39 -21.62
CA TYR A 110 11.49 -4.23 -21.39
C TYR A 110 12.00 -3.41 -20.22
N GLU A 111 11.65 -2.14 -20.17
CA GLU A 111 11.97 -1.25 -19.04
C GLU A 111 10.71 -0.46 -18.66
N PHE A 112 10.58 -0.15 -17.37
CA PHE A 112 9.49 0.65 -16.88
C PHE A 112 9.81 2.13 -17.03
N ILE A 113 8.86 2.90 -17.60
CA ILE A 113 8.89 4.37 -17.63
C ILE A 113 8.13 4.99 -16.46
N VAL A 114 7.37 4.17 -15.74
CA VAL A 114 6.67 4.51 -14.50
C VAL A 114 7.23 3.68 -13.36
N MET A 115 7.07 4.17 -12.13
CA MET A 115 7.58 3.49 -10.94
C MET A 115 6.91 2.13 -10.77
N SER A 116 7.71 1.07 -10.69
CA SER A 116 7.25 -0.31 -10.58
C SER A 116 7.19 -0.77 -9.12
N PHE A 117 6.35 -1.77 -8.87
CA PHE A 117 6.40 -2.53 -7.63
C PHE A 117 7.75 -3.24 -7.46
N GLY A 118 8.18 -3.43 -6.21
CA GLY A 118 9.42 -4.12 -5.89
C GLY A 118 10.68 -3.25 -5.82
N LEU A 119 10.61 -1.98 -6.24
CA LEU A 119 11.68 -1.00 -6.04
C LEU A 119 11.71 -0.52 -4.59
N THR A 120 12.89 -0.53 -3.96
CA THR A 120 13.02 -0.26 -2.52
C THR A 120 12.53 1.13 -2.09
N ASN A 121 12.69 2.15 -2.93
CA ASN A 121 12.29 3.52 -2.63
C ASN A 121 10.88 3.90 -3.14
N ALA A 122 10.18 2.99 -3.81
CA ALA A 122 8.87 3.28 -4.39
C ALA A 122 7.82 3.71 -3.34
N PRO A 123 7.67 3.03 -2.21
CA PRO A 123 6.73 3.46 -1.16
C PRO A 123 7.02 4.87 -0.66
N THR A 124 8.29 5.15 -0.41
CA THR A 124 8.75 6.43 0.13
C THR A 124 8.49 7.60 -0.82
N VAL A 125 8.83 7.44 -2.11
CA VAL A 125 8.61 8.49 -3.11
C VAL A 125 7.12 8.75 -3.30
N PHE A 126 6.30 7.72 -3.22
CA PHE A 126 4.86 7.85 -3.34
C PHE A 126 4.23 8.51 -2.11
N MET A 127 4.73 8.24 -0.92
CA MET A 127 4.33 8.96 0.29
C MET A 127 4.70 10.44 0.24
N ASP A 128 5.93 10.76 -0.17
CA ASP A 128 6.38 12.14 -0.32
C ASP A 128 5.51 12.94 -1.30
N LEU A 129 5.16 12.34 -2.45
CA LEU A 129 4.25 12.96 -3.41
C LEU A 129 2.90 13.31 -2.78
N ARG A 130 2.30 12.37 -2.06
CA ARG A 130 0.99 12.57 -1.46
C ARG A 130 1.03 13.57 -0.32
N ASN A 131 2.03 13.48 0.55
CA ASN A 131 2.20 14.45 1.63
C ASN A 131 2.38 15.87 1.09
N ARG A 132 3.05 16.05 -0.04
CA ARG A 132 3.12 17.34 -0.72
C ARG A 132 1.80 17.77 -1.33
N ALA A 133 1.06 16.85 -1.95
CA ALA A 133 -0.23 17.15 -2.56
C ALA A 133 -1.28 17.57 -1.52
N PHE A 134 -1.27 16.95 -0.34
CA PHE A 134 -2.21 17.21 0.74
C PHE A 134 -1.64 18.06 1.87
N LYS A 135 -0.51 18.74 1.67
CA LYS A 135 0.22 19.47 2.70
C LYS A 135 -0.66 20.42 3.52
N ASP A 136 -1.59 21.10 2.87
CA ASP A 136 -2.45 22.10 3.52
C ASP A 136 -3.59 21.48 4.34
N PHE A 137 -3.83 20.17 4.19
CA PHE A 137 -4.90 19.43 4.84
C PHE A 137 -4.39 18.39 5.85
N LEU A 138 -3.08 18.09 5.81
CA LEU A 138 -2.46 17.23 6.81
C LEU A 138 -2.64 17.81 8.21
N ASP A 139 -2.82 16.94 9.19
CA ASP A 139 -3.03 17.27 10.59
C ASP A 139 -4.30 18.10 10.89
N THR A 140 -5.14 18.35 9.86
CA THR A 140 -6.42 19.07 9.98
C THR A 140 -7.60 18.12 9.83
N PHE A 141 -7.76 17.53 8.64
CA PHE A 141 -8.84 16.59 8.32
C PHE A 141 -8.42 15.46 7.36
N VAL A 142 -7.14 15.38 7.01
CA VAL A 142 -6.59 14.33 6.13
C VAL A 142 -5.41 13.65 6.79
N ILE A 143 -5.43 12.34 6.80
CA ILE A 143 -4.29 11.48 7.11
C ILE A 143 -3.89 10.73 5.85
N VAL A 144 -2.60 10.75 5.53
CA VAL A 144 -2.01 9.99 4.43
C VAL A 144 -1.07 8.94 5.01
N PHE A 145 -1.35 7.67 4.75
CA PHE A 145 -0.49 6.58 5.20
C PHE A 145 -0.36 5.50 4.12
N ILE A 146 0.86 5.26 3.68
CA ILE A 146 1.25 4.32 2.60
C ILE A 146 0.32 4.45 1.38
N ASP A 147 -0.73 3.65 1.23
CA ASP A 147 -1.63 3.65 0.06
C ASP A 147 -3.00 4.26 0.37
N ASP A 148 -3.30 4.49 1.64
CA ASP A 148 -4.58 5.00 2.10
C ASP A 148 -4.56 6.52 2.34
N ILE A 149 -5.64 7.19 1.95
CA ILE A 149 -5.95 8.58 2.33
C ILE A 149 -7.23 8.50 3.17
N LEU A 150 -7.14 8.89 4.43
CA LEU A 150 -8.27 8.93 5.36
C LEU A 150 -8.69 10.39 5.57
N ILE A 151 -9.96 10.67 5.31
CA ILE A 151 -10.61 11.95 5.54
C ILE A 151 -11.50 11.78 6.76
N TYR A 152 -11.43 12.70 7.70
CA TYR A 152 -12.21 12.64 8.94
C TYR A 152 -12.81 13.99 9.28
N SER A 153 -13.99 14.01 9.90
CA SER A 153 -14.73 15.23 10.22
C SER A 153 -15.61 15.04 11.43
N LYS A 154 -15.95 16.17 12.09
CA LYS A 154 -16.83 16.19 13.25
C LYS A 154 -18.30 16.30 12.88
N THR A 155 -18.63 16.83 11.71
CA THR A 155 -20.00 16.98 11.23
C THR A 155 -20.14 16.52 9.78
N GLU A 156 -21.38 16.22 9.34
CA GLU A 156 -21.66 15.81 7.97
C GLU A 156 -21.40 16.97 6.98
N ALA A 157 -21.76 18.18 7.35
CA ALA A 157 -21.55 19.35 6.50
C ALA A 157 -20.05 19.64 6.27
N GLU A 158 -19.23 19.59 7.32
CA GLU A 158 -17.78 19.68 7.19
C GLU A 158 -17.22 18.56 6.32
N HIS A 159 -17.76 17.34 6.44
CA HIS A 159 -17.25 16.19 5.69
C HIS A 159 -17.49 16.31 4.19
N GLU A 160 -18.61 16.89 3.78
CA GLU A 160 -18.91 17.17 2.37
C GLU A 160 -17.87 18.13 1.78
N GLU A 161 -17.57 19.21 2.50
CA GLU A 161 -16.57 20.19 2.07
C GLU A 161 -15.15 19.59 2.04
N HIS A 162 -14.75 18.87 3.08
CA HIS A 162 -13.46 18.21 3.16
C HIS A 162 -13.27 17.17 2.02
N LEU A 163 -14.30 16.37 1.75
CA LEU A 163 -14.27 15.40 0.67
C LEU A 163 -14.13 16.07 -0.70
N HIS A 164 -14.86 17.18 -0.92
CA HIS A 164 -14.77 17.95 -2.15
C HIS A 164 -13.35 18.51 -2.36
N GLN A 165 -12.76 19.13 -1.34
CA GLN A 165 -11.39 19.67 -1.39
C GLN A 165 -10.35 18.56 -1.70
N VAL A 166 -10.50 17.38 -1.08
CA VAL A 166 -9.62 16.23 -1.35
C VAL A 166 -9.76 15.74 -2.79
N LEU A 167 -10.99 15.63 -3.31
CA LEU A 167 -11.21 15.20 -4.70
C LEU A 167 -10.66 16.20 -5.71
N GLU A 168 -10.81 17.51 -5.47
CA GLU A 168 -10.19 18.55 -6.29
C GLU A 168 -8.66 18.47 -6.26
N THR A 169 -8.08 18.24 -5.09
CA THR A 169 -6.63 18.07 -4.92
C THR A 169 -6.12 16.85 -5.68
N LEU A 170 -6.82 15.74 -5.61
CA LEU A 170 -6.50 14.54 -6.41
C LEU A 170 -6.52 14.87 -7.90
N ARG A 171 -7.56 15.56 -8.37
CA ARG A 171 -7.71 15.97 -9.78
C ARG A 171 -6.59 16.92 -10.21
N ALA A 172 -6.28 17.93 -9.42
CA ALA A 172 -5.22 18.90 -9.71
C ALA A 172 -3.83 18.24 -9.80
N ASN A 173 -3.56 17.27 -8.95
CA ASN A 173 -2.30 16.52 -8.94
C ASN A 173 -2.31 15.30 -9.86
N LYS A 174 -3.37 15.07 -10.64
CA LYS A 174 -3.54 13.93 -11.55
C LYS A 174 -3.39 12.58 -10.84
N LEU A 175 -3.87 12.50 -9.60
CA LEU A 175 -3.92 11.27 -8.81
C LEU A 175 -5.29 10.60 -9.01
N TYR A 176 -5.28 9.33 -9.34
CA TYR A 176 -6.50 8.57 -9.66
C TYR A 176 -6.84 7.61 -8.55
N ALA A 177 -8.06 7.71 -8.05
CA ALA A 177 -8.62 6.80 -7.06
C ALA A 177 -9.20 5.53 -7.71
N LYS A 178 -9.17 4.41 -6.99
CA LYS A 178 -9.87 3.18 -7.33
C LYS A 178 -11.21 3.15 -6.62
N PHE A 179 -12.26 3.67 -7.26
CA PHE A 179 -13.58 3.84 -6.65
C PHE A 179 -14.11 2.56 -5.97
N SER A 180 -13.90 1.38 -6.58
CA SER A 180 -14.35 0.10 -6.00
C SER A 180 -13.68 -0.28 -4.67
N LYS A 181 -12.64 0.43 -4.25
CA LYS A 181 -11.95 0.26 -2.97
C LYS A 181 -12.08 1.49 -2.06
N CYS A 182 -12.75 2.53 -2.54
CA CYS A 182 -13.03 3.70 -1.72
C CYS A 182 -14.25 3.42 -0.85
N GLU A 183 -14.15 3.82 0.40
CA GLU A 183 -15.22 3.74 1.39
C GLU A 183 -15.55 5.17 1.82
N LEU A 184 -16.79 5.60 1.55
CA LEU A 184 -17.20 6.99 1.76
C LEU A 184 -18.32 7.07 2.78
N TRP A 185 -18.35 8.16 3.55
CA TRP A 185 -19.44 8.48 4.50
C TRP A 185 -19.68 7.43 5.59
N LEU A 186 -18.60 6.90 6.16
CA LEU A 186 -18.67 5.86 7.19
C LEU A 186 -18.66 6.46 8.60
N LYS A 187 -19.47 5.91 9.50
CA LYS A 187 -19.40 6.17 10.95
C LYS A 187 -18.34 5.30 11.65
N LYS A 188 -17.82 4.32 10.95
CA LYS A 188 -16.83 3.35 11.43
C LYS A 188 -15.95 2.92 10.26
N VAL A 189 -14.63 3.05 10.37
CA VAL A 189 -13.68 2.73 9.30
C VAL A 189 -12.56 1.84 9.82
N THR A 190 -12.12 0.90 8.98
CA THR A 190 -10.91 0.12 9.27
C THR A 190 -9.70 0.85 8.72
N PHE A 191 -8.84 1.32 9.63
CA PHE A 191 -7.60 2.03 9.29
C PHE A 191 -6.42 1.46 10.10
N LEU A 192 -5.31 1.18 9.43
CA LEU A 192 -4.11 0.60 10.04
C LEU A 192 -4.38 -0.67 10.88
N ARG A 193 -5.31 -1.51 10.41
CA ARG A 193 -5.75 -2.73 11.10
C ARG A 193 -6.38 -2.47 12.47
N HIS A 194 -6.93 -1.30 12.67
CA HIS A 194 -7.78 -0.94 13.78
C HIS A 194 -9.12 -0.44 13.25
N VAL A 195 -10.13 -0.55 14.05
CA VAL A 195 -11.44 0.00 13.74
C VAL A 195 -11.59 1.31 14.51
N VAL A 196 -11.78 2.38 13.76
CA VAL A 196 -11.96 3.74 14.27
C VAL A 196 -13.44 4.12 14.19
N PHE A 197 -13.97 4.71 15.24
CA PHE A 197 -15.35 5.19 15.35
C PHE A 197 -15.42 6.33 16.37
N SER A 198 -16.56 6.99 16.49
CA SER A 198 -16.73 8.19 17.34
C SER A 198 -16.37 8.00 18.81
N ALA A 199 -16.51 6.79 19.35
CA ALA A 199 -16.19 6.49 20.75
C ALA A 199 -14.70 6.09 20.96
N GLY A 200 -13.91 5.97 19.90
CA GLY A 200 -12.47 5.66 20.00
C GLY A 200 -11.97 4.68 18.96
N VAL A 201 -10.91 3.96 19.31
CA VAL A 201 -10.22 2.98 18.46
C VAL A 201 -10.27 1.60 19.09
N SER A 202 -10.63 0.59 18.31
CA SER A 202 -10.60 -0.81 18.75
C SER A 202 -9.76 -1.67 17.80
N VAL A 203 -9.25 -2.80 18.31
CA VAL A 203 -8.53 -3.76 17.46
C VAL A 203 -9.52 -4.37 16.46
N ASP A 204 -9.05 -4.63 15.23
CA ASP A 204 -9.83 -5.31 14.21
C ASP A 204 -10.29 -6.70 14.69
N PRO A 205 -11.62 -6.99 14.72
CA PRO A 205 -12.14 -8.28 15.14
C PRO A 205 -11.53 -9.48 14.44
N THR A 206 -11.15 -9.34 13.17
CA THR A 206 -10.49 -10.42 12.40
C THR A 206 -9.13 -10.81 12.97
N LYS A 207 -8.42 -9.85 13.57
CA LYS A 207 -7.17 -10.15 14.29
C LYS A 207 -7.43 -10.85 15.61
N ILE A 208 -8.47 -10.43 16.33
CA ILE A 208 -8.85 -11.06 17.59
C ILE A 208 -9.21 -12.52 17.32
N GLU A 209 -10.04 -12.77 16.30
CA GLU A 209 -10.43 -14.11 15.89
C GLU A 209 -9.24 -14.97 15.47
N ALA A 210 -8.32 -14.41 14.66
CA ALA A 210 -7.11 -15.12 14.25
C ALA A 210 -6.22 -15.54 15.42
N VAL A 211 -6.21 -14.76 16.51
CA VAL A 211 -5.43 -15.07 17.71
C VAL A 211 -6.19 -16.04 18.63
N THR A 212 -7.50 -15.84 18.82
CA THR A 212 -8.31 -16.71 19.67
C THR A 212 -8.51 -18.11 19.09
N SER A 213 -8.53 -18.22 17.75
CA SER A 213 -8.60 -19.51 17.03
C SER A 213 -7.24 -20.21 16.92
N TRP A 214 -6.16 -19.60 17.39
CA TRP A 214 -4.84 -20.23 17.33
C TRP A 214 -4.78 -21.44 18.26
N PRO A 215 -4.33 -22.61 17.77
CA PRO A 215 -4.16 -23.78 18.60
C PRO A 215 -3.12 -23.50 19.71
N ARG A 216 -3.40 -24.00 20.91
CA ARG A 216 -2.45 -23.86 22.03
C ARG A 216 -1.09 -24.43 21.64
N PRO A 217 0.01 -23.70 21.85
CA PRO A 217 1.34 -24.20 21.52
C PRO A 217 1.64 -25.46 22.34
N SER A 218 1.99 -26.55 21.66
CA SER A 218 2.30 -27.85 22.25
C SER A 218 3.80 -28.12 22.33
N THR A 219 4.61 -27.38 21.58
CA THR A 219 6.06 -27.53 21.52
C THR A 219 6.80 -26.27 21.96
N VAL A 220 8.06 -26.44 22.42
CA VAL A 220 8.92 -25.31 22.80
C VAL A 220 9.15 -24.33 21.65
N SER A 221 9.20 -24.82 20.41
CA SER A 221 9.34 -23.98 19.22
C SER A 221 8.10 -23.13 18.98
N GLU A 222 6.91 -23.70 19.15
CA GLU A 222 5.63 -22.98 19.03
C GLU A 222 5.46 -21.93 20.14
N ILE A 223 5.89 -22.24 21.36
CA ILE A 223 5.91 -21.27 22.48
C ILE A 223 6.82 -20.09 22.13
N ARG A 224 8.00 -20.33 21.55
CA ARG A 224 8.91 -19.25 21.14
C ARG A 224 8.29 -18.37 20.05
N VAL A 225 7.62 -18.95 19.08
CA VAL A 225 6.91 -18.21 18.04
C VAL A 225 5.78 -17.38 18.64
N SER A 226 4.98 -17.95 19.54
CA SER A 226 3.91 -17.25 20.26
C SER A 226 4.47 -16.06 21.08
N TRP A 227 5.60 -16.22 21.74
CA TRP A 227 6.27 -15.15 22.51
C TRP A 227 6.75 -14.01 21.62
N VAL A 228 7.36 -14.32 20.48
CA VAL A 228 7.79 -13.31 19.50
C VAL A 228 6.58 -12.50 18.99
N TRP A 229 5.47 -13.18 18.71
CA TRP A 229 4.22 -12.52 18.33
C TRP A 229 3.68 -11.59 19.43
N GLN A 230 3.71 -12.03 20.68
CA GLN A 230 3.26 -11.24 21.83
C GLN A 230 4.07 -9.95 22.01
N VAL A 231 5.38 -10.02 21.82
CA VAL A 231 6.29 -8.87 21.91
C VAL A 231 6.12 -7.91 20.72
N THR A 232 5.90 -8.45 19.51
CA THR A 232 5.77 -7.62 18.30
C THR A 232 4.39 -6.98 18.12
N THR A 233 3.34 -7.53 18.76
CA THR A 233 1.97 -6.97 18.71
C THR A 233 1.64 -6.03 19.86
N GLY A 234 2.63 -5.70 20.71
CA GLY A 234 2.49 -4.72 21.80
C GLY A 234 1.42 -5.10 22.81
N GLY A 235 1.77 -5.93 23.76
CA GLY A 235 1.28 -6.02 25.14
C GLY A 235 -0.23 -5.91 25.47
N SER A 236 -1.15 -6.04 24.53
CA SER A 236 -2.60 -5.92 24.74
C SER A 236 -3.27 -7.17 25.39
N TRP A 237 -2.48 -8.10 25.94
CA TRP A 237 -2.98 -9.38 26.46
C TRP A 237 -3.35 -9.39 27.94
N LYS A 238 -3.35 -8.25 28.64
CA LYS A 238 -3.71 -8.22 30.08
C LYS A 238 -5.20 -8.40 30.41
N ALA A 239 -6.07 -8.54 29.43
CA ALA A 239 -7.53 -8.52 29.65
C ALA A 239 -8.27 -9.85 29.44
N SER A 240 -7.61 -10.99 29.24
CA SER A 240 -8.32 -12.25 28.95
C SER A 240 -7.88 -13.48 29.73
N LEU A 241 -7.38 -13.30 30.96
CA LEU A 241 -7.17 -14.40 31.93
C LEU A 241 -7.79 -14.03 33.27
N ALA A 242 -9.10 -13.89 33.30
CA ALA A 242 -9.93 -13.96 34.49
C ALA A 242 -11.09 -14.90 34.25
#